data_f0b59962e504a1c1961258dd79455d7c
#
_entry.id   f0b59962e504a1c1961258dd79455d7c
#
_cell.length_a   1.000
_cell.length_b   1.000
_cell.length_c   1.000
_cell.angle_alpha   90.00
_cell.angle_beta   90.00
_cell.angle_gamma   90.00
#
_symmetry.space_group_name_H-M   'P 1'
#
loop_
_entity.id
_entity.type
_entity.pdbx_description
1 polymer ?
#
loop_
_entity_poly.entity_id
_entity_poly.type
_entity_poly.pdbx_seq_one_letter_code
_entity_poly.pdbx_strand_id
1 'polypeptide(L)'
;MKYFFSALLFVFAFPLFAQQKTNQTKHLPFETIYFAGVQFNNVSNLNRILKDYDSGKVPGFGWNAGAGLAYRIKQTLIGVNFSLSTSSKNDNTMNTGDFTLYVSTNAIRIGGLIFSPQLGLGTQSTTFTVQKKNLNGEFGDFLTTHSNQTKMEHDAAIVDLSVTLKTFNSERTRFRPECRIGYKSSITQNEWKVVNAAVSNVPKDRLGHFYVQLAWGIGR
;
A
#
# COMPACT_ATOMS: atom_id res chain seq x y z
N MET A 1 -4.29 10.76 12.99
CA MET A 1 -5.58 10.06 12.73
C MET A 1 -6.66 10.93 12.08
N LYS A 2 -6.86 12.20 12.47
CA LYS A 2 -7.94 13.06 11.89
C LYS A 2 -7.85 13.24 10.36
N TYR A 3 -6.66 13.37 9.80
CA TYR A 3 -6.46 13.56 8.35
C TYR A 3 -6.61 12.27 7.52
N PHE A 4 -6.42 11.10 8.15
CA PHE A 4 -6.61 9.80 7.48
C PHE A 4 -8.09 9.53 7.18
N PHE A 5 -8.99 9.86 8.13
CA PHE A 5 -10.44 9.75 7.93
C PHE A 5 -10.96 10.72 6.87
N SER A 6 -10.42 11.94 6.80
CA SER A 6 -10.83 12.92 5.78
C SER A 6 -10.41 12.50 4.37
N ALA A 7 -9.21 11.95 4.21
CA ALA A 7 -8.75 11.42 2.92
C ALA A 7 -9.57 10.20 2.48
N LEU A 8 -9.92 9.31 3.40
CA LEU A 8 -10.76 8.15 3.13
C LEU A 8 -12.18 8.56 2.70
N LEU A 9 -12.77 9.55 3.39
CA LEU A 9 -14.10 10.09 3.03
C LEU A 9 -14.10 10.76 1.65
N PHE A 10 -13.02 11.44 1.26
CA PHE A 10 -12.90 12.07 -0.05
C PHE A 10 -12.85 11.04 -1.17
N VAL A 11 -12.14 9.93 -0.97
CA VAL A 11 -12.05 8.81 -1.93
C VAL A 11 -13.40 8.11 -2.12
N PHE A 12 -14.22 8.03 -1.07
CA PHE A 12 -15.57 7.43 -1.16
C PHE A 12 -16.65 8.39 -1.70
N ALA A 13 -16.45 9.71 -1.61
CA ALA A 13 -17.43 10.69 -2.09
C ALA A 13 -17.41 10.87 -3.62
N PHE A 14 -16.26 10.68 -4.27
CA PHE A 14 -16.11 10.89 -5.71
C PHE A 14 -17.06 10.05 -6.59
N PRO A 15 -17.33 8.75 -6.31
CA PRO A 15 -18.25 7.98 -7.15
C PRO A 15 -19.71 8.36 -7.01
N LEU A 16 -20.11 9.05 -5.93
CA LEU A 16 -21.50 9.48 -5.73
C LEU A 16 -21.87 10.65 -6.65
N PHE A 17 -20.93 11.49 -7.05
CA PHE A 17 -21.17 12.60 -7.96
C PHE A 17 -21.13 12.21 -9.44
N ALA A 18 -20.60 11.03 -9.79
CA ALA A 18 -20.52 10.53 -11.16
C ALA A 18 -21.85 9.86 -11.64
N GLN A 19 -22.89 9.81 -10.83
CA GLN A 19 -24.16 9.14 -11.15
C GLN A 19 -25.16 10.02 -11.91
N GLN A 20 -24.75 11.11 -12.54
CA GLN A 20 -25.66 11.85 -13.40
C GLN A 20 -25.99 11.02 -14.67
N LYS A 21 -27.29 10.67 -14.79
CA LYS A 21 -27.91 10.00 -15.92
C LYS A 21 -27.49 10.63 -17.25
N THR A 22 -26.70 9.93 -18.03
CA THR A 22 -26.65 10.16 -19.48
C THR A 22 -27.12 8.89 -20.18
N ASN A 23 -28.26 9.00 -20.84
CA ASN A 23 -28.85 7.99 -21.71
C ASN A 23 -28.06 7.87 -23.02
N GLN A 24 -26.79 7.50 -22.94
CA GLN A 24 -26.02 7.00 -24.10
C GLN A 24 -24.93 6.11 -23.55
N THR A 25 -25.04 4.81 -23.78
CA THR A 25 -24.06 3.78 -23.46
C THR A 25 -22.84 3.87 -24.39
N LYS A 26 -22.10 4.98 -24.35
CA LYS A 26 -20.70 5.00 -24.78
C LYS A 26 -19.90 4.46 -23.59
N HIS A 27 -19.43 3.22 -23.71
CA HIS A 27 -18.51 2.63 -22.75
C HIS A 27 -17.31 3.56 -22.58
N LEU A 28 -17.18 4.18 -21.41
CA LEU A 28 -15.98 4.91 -21.08
C LEU A 28 -14.87 3.86 -20.92
N PRO A 29 -13.74 4.00 -21.63
CA PRO A 29 -12.64 3.05 -21.54
C PRO A 29 -11.90 3.14 -20.19
N PHE A 30 -12.36 3.99 -19.27
CA PHE A 30 -11.78 4.22 -17.97
C PHE A 30 -12.49 3.41 -16.88
N GLU A 31 -11.70 2.81 -16.02
CA GLU A 31 -12.16 2.10 -14.81
C GLU A 31 -11.52 2.75 -13.58
N THR A 32 -12.32 3.04 -12.57
CA THR A 32 -11.84 3.36 -11.23
C THR A 32 -11.83 2.08 -10.42
N ILE A 33 -10.74 1.80 -9.74
CA ILE A 33 -10.55 0.59 -8.93
C ILE A 33 -10.30 1.03 -7.49
N TYR A 34 -11.04 0.46 -6.56
CA TYR A 34 -10.79 0.60 -5.12
C TYR A 34 -10.36 -0.74 -4.58
N PHE A 35 -9.50 -0.74 -3.58
CA PHE A 35 -9.07 -1.98 -2.95
C PHE A 35 -8.76 -1.77 -1.48
N ALA A 36 -8.97 -2.84 -0.71
CA ALA A 36 -8.56 -2.92 0.69
C ALA A 36 -8.13 -4.36 1.00
N GLY A 37 -7.22 -4.52 1.95
CA GLY A 37 -6.72 -5.84 2.28
C GLY A 37 -5.68 -5.85 3.38
N VAL A 38 -4.89 -6.92 3.36
CA VAL A 38 -3.82 -7.15 4.32
C VAL A 38 -2.49 -7.27 3.62
N GLN A 39 -1.42 -6.95 4.34
CA GLN A 39 -0.06 -7.13 3.87
C GLN A 39 0.84 -7.73 4.93
N PHE A 40 1.85 -8.46 4.47
CA PHE A 40 2.87 -9.09 5.27
C PHE A 40 4.22 -8.48 4.89
N ASN A 41 4.81 -7.73 5.81
CA ASN A 41 6.05 -7.00 5.57
C ASN A 41 7.27 -7.87 5.82
N ASN A 42 8.25 -7.77 4.94
CA ASN A 42 9.56 -8.39 5.10
C ASN A 42 10.64 -7.29 5.12
N VAL A 43 11.22 -7.07 6.31
CA VAL A 43 12.29 -6.10 6.56
C VAL A 43 13.35 -6.79 7.41
N SER A 44 14.44 -7.20 6.79
CA SER A 44 15.40 -8.11 7.43
C SER A 44 16.51 -7.40 8.20
N ASN A 45 17.19 -6.43 7.57
CA ASN A 45 18.36 -5.79 8.18
C ASN A 45 17.97 -4.89 9.34
N LEU A 46 16.93 -4.07 9.18
CA LEU A 46 16.42 -3.24 10.26
C LEU A 46 15.96 -4.10 11.46
N ASN A 47 15.27 -5.21 11.20
CA ASN A 47 14.85 -6.11 12.27
C ASN A 47 16.02 -6.73 13.04
N ARG A 48 17.14 -7.03 12.37
CA ARG A 48 18.35 -7.51 13.03
C ARG A 48 18.91 -6.46 13.97
N ILE A 49 19.06 -5.23 13.52
CA ILE A 49 19.58 -4.11 14.34
C ILE A 49 18.64 -3.82 15.52
N LEU A 50 17.33 -3.74 15.28
CA LEU A 50 16.36 -3.50 16.36
C LEU A 50 16.43 -4.58 17.45
N LYS A 51 16.69 -5.84 17.06
CA LYS A 51 16.89 -6.94 18.00
C LYS A 51 18.14 -6.76 18.86
N ASP A 52 19.25 -6.31 18.25
CA ASP A 52 20.52 -6.11 18.97
C ASP A 52 20.41 -5.00 20.03
N TYR A 53 19.48 -4.04 19.84
CA TYR A 53 19.22 -2.94 20.78
C TYR A 53 17.94 -3.12 21.62
N ASP A 54 17.34 -4.31 21.64
CA ASP A 54 16.08 -4.62 22.34
C ASP A 54 14.93 -3.62 22.04
N SER A 55 14.96 -3.05 20.86
CA SER A 55 14.00 -2.02 20.41
C SER A 55 12.76 -2.61 19.71
N GLY A 56 12.49 -3.91 19.91
CA GLY A 56 11.36 -4.60 19.32
C GLY A 56 11.62 -5.04 17.87
N LYS A 57 10.56 -5.08 17.06
CA LYS A 57 10.62 -5.51 15.65
C LYS A 57 9.74 -4.62 14.80
N VAL A 58 10.06 -4.54 13.53
CA VAL A 58 9.15 -3.99 12.51
C VAL A 58 7.88 -4.85 12.46
N PRO A 59 6.68 -4.24 12.46
CA PRO A 59 5.44 -4.99 12.34
C PRO A 59 5.40 -5.81 11.06
N GLY A 60 5.22 -7.14 11.19
CA GLY A 60 5.18 -8.06 10.06
C GLY A 60 3.83 -8.13 9.34
N PHE A 61 2.76 -7.64 9.99
CA PHE A 61 1.39 -7.67 9.47
C PHE A 61 0.79 -6.28 9.51
N GLY A 62 0.03 -5.93 8.48
CA GLY A 62 -0.65 -4.64 8.39
C GLY A 62 -1.86 -4.66 7.48
N TRP A 63 -2.58 -3.56 7.50
CA TRP A 63 -3.71 -3.29 6.62
C TRP A 63 -3.27 -2.37 5.50
N ASN A 64 -3.84 -2.57 4.32
CA ASN A 64 -3.66 -1.65 3.20
C ASN A 64 -5.00 -1.29 2.56
N ALA A 65 -5.06 -0.11 1.98
CA ALA A 65 -6.19 0.35 1.19
C ALA A 65 -5.70 1.32 0.12
N GLY A 66 -6.42 1.42 -0.97
CA GLY A 66 -6.04 2.31 -2.04
C GLY A 66 -7.09 2.45 -3.13
N ALA A 67 -6.70 3.23 -4.14
CA ALA A 67 -7.51 3.45 -5.32
C ALA A 67 -6.61 3.53 -6.57
N GLY A 68 -7.19 3.27 -7.72
CA GLY A 68 -6.52 3.35 -8.99
C GLY A 68 -7.45 3.81 -10.12
N LEU A 69 -6.81 4.22 -11.20
CA LEU A 69 -7.47 4.50 -12.48
C LEU A 69 -6.84 3.63 -13.54
N ALA A 70 -7.64 3.02 -14.38
CA ALA A 70 -7.19 2.20 -15.46
C ALA A 70 -7.86 2.57 -16.79
N TYR A 71 -7.14 2.44 -17.86
CA TYR A 71 -7.63 2.55 -19.22
C TYR A 71 -7.62 1.17 -19.87
N ARG A 72 -8.76 0.78 -20.45
CA ARG A 72 -8.93 -0.54 -21.05
C ARG A 72 -8.70 -0.47 -22.57
N ILE A 73 -7.77 -1.28 -23.05
CA ILE A 73 -7.51 -1.52 -24.48
C ILE A 73 -7.76 -3.00 -24.74
N LYS A 74 -8.91 -3.36 -25.30
CA LYS A 74 -9.32 -4.75 -25.53
C LYS A 74 -9.29 -5.57 -24.20
N GLN A 75 -8.35 -6.51 -24.10
CA GLN A 75 -8.17 -7.37 -22.93
C GLN A 75 -7.11 -6.84 -21.94
N THR A 76 -6.43 -5.75 -22.29
CA THR A 76 -5.35 -5.17 -21.50
C THR A 76 -5.85 -3.95 -20.74
N LEU A 77 -5.44 -3.83 -19.49
CA LEU A 77 -5.61 -2.65 -18.65
C LEU A 77 -4.24 -2.01 -18.44
N ILE A 78 -4.18 -0.72 -18.64
CA ILE A 78 -3.01 0.09 -18.27
C ILE A 78 -3.51 1.11 -17.26
N GLY A 79 -2.86 1.21 -16.11
CA GLY A 79 -3.39 2.05 -15.05
C GLY A 79 -2.36 2.51 -14.05
N VAL A 80 -2.86 3.26 -13.10
CA VAL A 80 -2.14 3.76 -11.93
C VAL A 80 -2.85 3.33 -10.67
N ASN A 81 -2.09 2.95 -9.64
CA ASN A 81 -2.61 2.69 -8.29
C ASN A 81 -1.89 3.60 -7.31
N PHE A 82 -2.62 4.05 -6.33
CA PHE A 82 -2.11 4.66 -5.11
C PHE A 82 -2.59 3.83 -3.93
N SER A 83 -1.70 3.45 -3.03
CA SER A 83 -2.06 2.73 -1.81
C SER A 83 -1.38 3.29 -0.57
N LEU A 84 -2.07 3.13 0.54
CA LEU A 84 -1.58 3.43 1.88
C LEU A 84 -1.68 2.18 2.71
N SER A 85 -0.69 1.94 3.54
CA SER A 85 -0.73 0.84 4.49
C SER A 85 -0.22 1.27 5.86
N THR A 86 -0.73 0.57 6.87
CA THR A 86 -0.31 0.76 8.26
C THR A 86 -0.18 -0.58 8.95
N SER A 87 0.83 -0.71 9.75
CA SER A 87 1.08 -1.88 10.60
C SER A 87 1.63 -1.42 11.94
N SER A 88 1.17 -2.07 13.03
CA SER A 88 1.59 -1.73 14.38
C SER A 88 1.85 -2.99 15.20
N LYS A 89 2.90 -2.96 16.02
CA LYS A 89 3.24 -4.03 16.96
C LYS A 89 4.09 -3.45 18.10
N ASN A 90 3.67 -3.69 19.36
CA ASN A 90 4.41 -3.27 20.55
C ASN A 90 4.83 -1.79 20.50
N ASP A 91 3.89 -0.90 20.20
CA ASP A 91 4.08 0.55 20.04
C ASP A 91 4.94 0.99 18.84
N ASN A 92 5.57 0.07 18.11
CA ASN A 92 6.23 0.35 16.85
C ASN A 92 5.18 0.42 15.72
N THR A 93 5.30 1.42 14.87
CA THR A 93 4.36 1.64 13.75
C THR A 93 5.12 1.82 12.45
N MET A 94 4.67 1.15 11.41
CA MET A 94 5.16 1.33 10.05
C MET A 94 4.01 1.78 9.14
N ASN A 95 4.18 2.91 8.50
CA ASN A 95 3.26 3.45 7.50
C ASN A 95 3.96 3.48 6.15
N THR A 96 3.26 3.04 5.12
CA THR A 96 3.80 3.02 3.77
C THR A 96 2.79 3.63 2.81
N GLY A 97 3.27 4.53 1.94
CA GLY A 97 2.54 5.02 0.78
C GLY A 97 3.23 4.56 -0.49
N ASP A 98 2.49 4.08 -1.46
CA ASP A 98 3.06 3.73 -2.76
C ASP A 98 2.20 4.22 -3.93
N PHE A 99 2.90 4.48 -5.04
CA PHE A 99 2.33 4.81 -6.33
C PHE A 99 2.90 3.84 -7.35
N THR A 100 2.05 3.20 -8.17
CA THR A 100 2.46 2.24 -9.20
C THR A 100 1.76 2.50 -10.52
N LEU A 101 2.53 2.50 -11.61
CA LEU A 101 2.04 2.31 -12.97
C LEU A 101 1.98 0.82 -13.25
N TYR A 102 0.91 0.32 -13.82
CA TYR A 102 0.79 -1.11 -14.08
C TYR A 102 0.18 -1.42 -15.44
N VAL A 103 0.50 -2.62 -15.93
CA VAL A 103 -0.18 -3.28 -17.02
C VAL A 103 -0.73 -4.61 -16.52
N SER A 104 -1.97 -4.92 -16.91
CA SER A 104 -2.64 -6.18 -16.60
C SER A 104 -3.38 -6.69 -17.83
N THR A 105 -3.50 -8.00 -17.99
CA THR A 105 -4.24 -8.58 -19.09
C THR A 105 -5.12 -9.74 -18.63
N ASN A 106 -6.29 -9.93 -19.22
CA ASN A 106 -7.17 -11.07 -18.96
C ASN A 106 -6.62 -12.30 -19.70
N ALA A 107 -5.61 -12.96 -19.14
CA ALA A 107 -4.81 -13.95 -19.86
C ALA A 107 -5.43 -15.36 -19.87
N ILE A 108 -6.00 -15.80 -18.75
CA ILE A 108 -6.40 -17.19 -18.55
C ILE A 108 -7.83 -17.24 -18.03
N ARG A 109 -8.66 -18.07 -18.68
CA ARG A 109 -10.02 -18.36 -18.25
C ARG A 109 -10.14 -19.83 -17.89
N ILE A 110 -10.52 -20.12 -16.64
CA ILE A 110 -10.70 -21.47 -16.12
C ILE A 110 -12.06 -21.53 -15.43
N GLY A 111 -13.00 -22.32 -15.97
CA GLY A 111 -14.36 -22.37 -15.46
C GLY A 111 -15.03 -20.99 -15.51
N GLY A 112 -15.54 -20.51 -14.39
CA GLY A 112 -16.16 -19.18 -14.24
C GLY A 112 -15.20 -18.09 -13.80
N LEU A 113 -13.87 -18.33 -13.72
CA LEU A 113 -12.86 -17.41 -13.23
C LEU A 113 -11.95 -16.90 -14.35
N ILE A 114 -11.59 -15.63 -14.24
CA ILE A 114 -10.59 -14.97 -15.08
C ILE A 114 -9.37 -14.63 -14.20
N PHE A 115 -8.20 -15.08 -14.63
CA PHE A 115 -6.91 -14.79 -14.03
C PHE A 115 -6.26 -13.66 -14.83
N SER A 116 -5.98 -12.56 -14.18
CA SER A 116 -5.39 -11.37 -14.79
C SER A 116 -4.04 -11.07 -14.13
N PRO A 117 -2.92 -11.55 -14.71
CA PRO A 117 -1.60 -11.18 -14.23
C PRO A 117 -1.38 -9.68 -14.42
N GLN A 118 -0.66 -9.10 -13.48
CA GLN A 118 -0.34 -7.67 -13.46
C GLN A 118 1.14 -7.49 -13.13
N LEU A 119 1.77 -6.60 -13.89
CA LEU A 119 3.11 -6.10 -13.63
C LEU A 119 3.04 -4.59 -13.42
N GLY A 120 3.60 -4.12 -12.32
CA GLY A 120 3.67 -2.70 -11.99
C GLY A 120 5.10 -2.24 -11.66
N LEU A 121 5.36 -0.97 -11.93
CA LEU A 121 6.58 -0.25 -11.53
C LEU A 121 6.16 1.04 -10.84
N GLY A 122 6.89 1.43 -9.80
CA GLY A 122 6.49 2.61 -9.05
C GLY A 122 7.48 3.04 -8.00
N THR A 123 6.99 3.86 -7.08
CA THR A 123 7.74 4.37 -5.94
C THR A 123 7.00 4.08 -4.64
N GLN A 124 7.76 3.92 -3.58
CA GLN A 124 7.27 3.66 -2.24
C GLN A 124 8.01 4.54 -1.26
N SER A 125 7.26 5.16 -0.35
CA SER A 125 7.80 5.86 0.81
C SER A 125 7.29 5.19 2.08
N THR A 126 8.19 4.82 2.96
CA THR A 126 7.90 4.12 4.21
C THR A 126 8.42 4.90 5.38
N THR A 127 7.57 5.13 6.37
CA THR A 127 7.93 5.71 7.66
C THR A 127 7.81 4.65 8.73
N PHE A 128 8.87 4.42 9.47
CA PHE A 128 8.89 3.55 10.63
C PHE A 128 9.15 4.37 11.89
N THR A 129 8.27 4.22 12.88
CA THR A 129 8.36 4.89 14.18
C THR A 129 8.60 3.86 15.26
N VAL A 130 9.71 4.00 15.97
CA VAL A 130 10.06 3.20 17.14
C VAL A 130 9.73 4.00 18.39
N GLN A 131 8.93 3.43 19.29
CA GLN A 131 8.72 3.99 20.62
C GLN A 131 9.74 3.39 21.59
N LYS A 132 10.48 4.23 22.28
CA LYS A 132 11.35 3.78 23.39
C LYS A 132 10.47 3.45 24.60
N LYS A 133 10.56 2.24 25.09
CA LYS A 133 9.95 1.83 26.37
C LYS A 133 10.74 2.49 27.51
N ASN A 134 10.00 3.01 28.49
CA ASN A 134 10.46 3.56 29.77
C ASN A 134 11.08 4.96 29.71
N LEU A 135 10.22 5.93 29.93
CA LEU A 135 10.59 7.17 30.58
C LEU A 135 9.79 7.24 31.88
N ASN A 136 10.35 6.66 32.94
CA ASN A 136 9.96 6.97 34.29
C ASN A 136 10.70 8.27 34.64
N GLY A 137 10.03 9.41 34.59
CA GLY A 137 10.58 10.71 34.90
C GLY A 137 9.46 11.67 35.27
N GLU A 138 9.82 12.79 35.87
CA GLU A 138 8.87 13.84 36.12
C GLU A 138 8.40 14.51 34.83
N PHE A 139 7.21 15.14 34.83
CA PHE A 139 6.65 15.80 33.65
C PHE A 139 7.59 16.84 33.01
N GLY A 140 8.41 17.51 33.85
CA GLY A 140 9.44 18.46 33.40
C GLY A 140 10.54 17.80 32.57
N ASP A 141 10.99 16.62 32.97
CA ASP A 141 11.97 15.83 32.22
C ASP A 141 11.40 15.38 30.89
N PHE A 142 10.10 15.05 30.85
CA PHE A 142 9.40 14.68 29.63
C PHE A 142 9.36 15.81 28.59
N LEU A 143 9.26 17.07 29.02
CA LEU A 143 9.25 18.23 28.12
C LEU A 143 10.66 18.61 27.63
N THR A 144 11.69 18.26 28.36
CA THR A 144 13.08 18.63 28.05
C THR A 144 13.88 17.50 27.41
N THR A 145 13.47 16.24 27.61
CA THR A 145 14.13 15.07 27.03
C THR A 145 13.69 14.87 25.58
N HIS A 146 14.63 14.71 24.68
CA HIS A 146 14.44 14.46 23.26
C HIS A 146 13.43 13.35 23.04
N SER A 147 12.54 13.55 22.08
CA SER A 147 11.36 12.73 21.76
C SER A 147 11.55 11.23 22.01
N ASN A 148 10.60 10.64 22.76
CA ASN A 148 10.53 9.20 23.05
C ASN A 148 10.33 8.33 21.79
N GLN A 149 10.36 8.94 20.62
CA GLN A 149 10.12 8.31 19.35
C GLN A 149 11.27 8.58 18.40
N THR A 150 11.79 7.52 17.80
CA THR A 150 12.70 7.63 16.66
C THR A 150 11.93 7.35 15.40
N LYS A 151 11.87 8.33 14.51
CA LYS A 151 11.23 8.22 13.19
C LYS A 151 12.30 7.98 12.14
N MET A 152 12.10 6.94 11.33
CA MET A 152 12.96 6.60 10.21
C MET A 152 12.15 6.57 8.93
N GLU A 153 12.74 7.01 7.83
CA GLU A 153 12.14 7.04 6.50
C GLU A 153 12.97 6.23 5.51
N HIS A 154 12.28 5.59 4.58
CA HIS A 154 12.88 4.79 3.53
C HIS A 154 12.09 4.98 2.24
N ASP A 155 12.76 5.48 1.20
CA ASP A 155 12.20 5.67 -0.12
C ASP A 155 12.83 4.70 -1.10
N ALA A 156 12.01 4.08 -1.96
CA ALA A 156 12.48 3.11 -2.93
C ALA A 156 11.66 3.11 -4.22
N ALA A 157 12.31 2.78 -5.33
CA ALA A 157 11.62 2.31 -6.51
C ALA A 157 11.19 0.85 -6.30
N ILE A 158 9.99 0.50 -6.75
CA ILE A 158 9.39 -0.82 -6.51
C ILE A 158 8.94 -1.48 -7.81
N VAL A 159 8.95 -2.82 -7.79
CA VAL A 159 8.24 -3.67 -8.73
C VAL A 159 7.06 -4.34 -7.99
N ASP A 160 5.90 -4.40 -8.64
CA ASP A 160 4.68 -5.05 -8.17
C ASP A 160 4.31 -6.19 -9.12
N LEU A 161 4.31 -7.40 -8.62
CA LEU A 161 3.88 -8.60 -9.34
C LEU A 161 2.63 -9.14 -8.68
N SER A 162 1.52 -9.20 -9.43
CA SER A 162 0.26 -9.69 -8.86
C SER A 162 -0.61 -10.42 -9.86
N VAL A 163 -1.58 -11.13 -9.32
CA VAL A 163 -2.65 -11.77 -10.08
C VAL A 163 -3.98 -11.33 -9.50
N THR A 164 -4.86 -10.85 -10.35
CA THR A 164 -6.25 -10.53 -10.00
C THR A 164 -7.17 -11.64 -10.46
N LEU A 165 -7.99 -12.14 -9.56
CA LEU A 165 -9.03 -13.15 -9.79
C LEU A 165 -10.38 -12.44 -9.91
N LYS A 166 -11.06 -12.65 -11.05
CA LYS A 166 -12.36 -12.07 -11.38
C LYS A 166 -13.35 -13.17 -11.72
N THR A 167 -14.63 -12.95 -11.44
CA THR A 167 -15.68 -13.85 -11.94
C THR A 167 -16.09 -13.43 -13.35
N PHE A 168 -16.37 -14.40 -14.23
CA PHE A 168 -16.76 -14.13 -15.62
C PHE A 168 -18.04 -13.28 -15.72
N ASN A 169 -19.02 -13.51 -14.83
CA ASN A 169 -20.27 -12.74 -14.80
C ASN A 169 -20.07 -11.29 -14.31
N SER A 170 -18.96 -10.98 -13.68
CA SER A 170 -18.68 -9.62 -13.20
C SER A 170 -18.46 -8.62 -14.35
N GLU A 171 -18.18 -9.09 -15.57
CA GLU A 171 -18.03 -8.20 -16.74
C GLU A 171 -19.32 -7.49 -17.15
N ARG A 172 -20.48 -8.00 -16.70
CA ARG A 172 -21.82 -7.44 -17.01
C ARG A 172 -22.33 -6.49 -15.94
N THR A 173 -21.70 -6.43 -14.79
CA THR A 173 -22.15 -5.60 -13.67
C THR A 173 -21.29 -4.34 -13.53
N ARG A 174 -21.89 -3.23 -13.10
CA ARG A 174 -21.17 -1.98 -12.80
C ARG A 174 -20.22 -2.15 -11.61
N PHE A 175 -20.55 -3.03 -10.70
CA PHE A 175 -19.74 -3.36 -9.52
C PHE A 175 -19.14 -4.74 -9.71
N ARG A 176 -17.79 -4.79 -9.72
CA ARG A 176 -17.03 -6.02 -9.96
C ARG A 176 -16.11 -6.31 -8.79
N PRO A 177 -16.50 -7.25 -7.92
CA PRO A 177 -15.62 -7.72 -6.88
C PRO A 177 -14.50 -8.58 -7.49
N GLU A 178 -13.28 -8.31 -7.06
CA GLU A 178 -12.06 -8.98 -7.50
C GLU A 178 -11.21 -9.32 -6.28
N CYS A 179 -10.46 -10.42 -6.35
CA CYS A 179 -9.43 -10.74 -5.36
C CYS A 179 -8.07 -10.54 -6.01
N ARG A 180 -7.20 -9.74 -5.39
CA ARG A 180 -5.84 -9.51 -5.87
C ARG A 180 -4.84 -10.07 -4.87
N ILE A 181 -3.90 -10.86 -5.37
CA ILE A 181 -2.81 -11.43 -4.60
C ILE A 181 -1.50 -11.03 -5.27
N GLY A 182 -0.55 -10.50 -4.52
CA GLY A 182 0.69 -10.03 -5.12
C GLY A 182 1.83 -9.84 -4.14
N TYR A 183 2.97 -9.50 -4.74
CA TYR A 183 4.21 -9.20 -4.05
C TYR A 183 4.82 -7.93 -4.60
N LYS A 184 5.06 -6.95 -3.72
CA LYS A 184 5.82 -5.74 -4.02
C LYS A 184 7.23 -5.87 -3.45
N SER A 185 8.24 -5.43 -4.19
CA SER A 185 9.62 -5.43 -3.74
C SER A 185 10.35 -4.17 -4.20
N SER A 186 11.16 -3.60 -3.33
CA SER A 186 12.12 -2.58 -3.74
C SER A 186 13.10 -3.16 -4.75
N ILE A 187 13.40 -2.40 -5.79
CA ILE A 187 14.37 -2.79 -6.83
C ILE A 187 15.79 -2.74 -6.26
N THR A 188 16.07 -1.72 -5.46
CA THR A 188 17.37 -1.47 -4.84
C THR A 188 17.33 -1.61 -3.32
N GLN A 189 18.49 -1.81 -2.72
CA GLN A 189 18.69 -1.64 -1.27
C GLN A 189 18.99 -0.18 -0.99
N ASN A 190 18.12 0.48 -0.25
CA ASN A 190 18.28 1.88 0.14
C ASN A 190 18.51 2.00 1.64
N GLU A 191 19.17 3.09 2.04
CA GLU A 191 19.39 3.40 3.44
C GLU A 191 18.14 3.96 4.10
N TRP A 192 17.92 3.58 5.34
CA TRP A 192 16.98 4.26 6.20
C TRP A 192 17.54 5.62 6.59
N LYS A 193 16.71 6.63 6.63
CA LYS A 193 17.07 7.99 7.07
C LYS A 193 16.42 8.26 8.41
N VAL A 194 17.19 8.64 9.42
CA VAL A 194 16.63 9.08 10.70
C VAL A 194 16.17 10.53 10.54
N VAL A 195 14.92 10.81 10.86
CA VAL A 195 14.38 12.16 10.73
C VAL A 195 15.00 13.06 11.78
N ASN A 196 15.47 14.23 11.37
CA ASN A 196 16.10 15.26 12.21
C ASN A 196 17.43 14.84 12.88
N ALA A 197 18.11 13.81 12.39
CA ALA A 197 19.43 13.43 12.88
C ALA A 197 20.35 12.95 11.75
N ALA A 198 21.58 13.43 11.73
CA ALA A 198 22.63 12.88 10.88
C ALA A 198 23.23 11.66 11.60
N VAL A 199 22.87 10.47 11.17
CA VAL A 199 23.34 9.21 11.77
C VAL A 199 24.19 8.45 10.76
N SER A 200 25.37 7.97 11.19
CA SER A 200 26.21 7.06 10.40
C SER A 200 25.78 5.60 10.61
N ASN A 201 26.17 4.72 9.69
CA ASN A 201 25.92 3.27 9.75
C ASN A 201 24.44 2.87 9.78
N VAL A 202 23.59 3.62 9.09
CA VAL A 202 22.17 3.31 8.99
C VAL A 202 22.00 2.06 8.12
N PRO A 203 21.09 1.12 8.50
CA PRO A 203 20.88 -0.10 7.72
C PRO A 203 20.34 0.19 6.33
N LYS A 204 20.79 -0.62 5.36
CA LYS A 204 20.21 -0.68 4.03
C LYS A 204 19.27 -1.86 3.96
N ASP A 205 18.05 -1.63 3.49
CA ASP A 205 17.05 -2.68 3.32
C ASP A 205 16.51 -2.70 1.90
N ARG A 206 16.08 -3.89 1.51
CA ARG A 206 15.16 -4.11 0.41
C ARG A 206 13.80 -4.42 1.02
N LEU A 207 12.90 -3.44 0.97
CA LEU A 207 11.55 -3.67 1.49
C LEU A 207 10.78 -4.57 0.52
N GLY A 208 10.11 -5.59 1.09
CA GLY A 208 9.22 -6.46 0.36
C GLY A 208 7.94 -6.71 1.15
N HIS A 209 6.82 -6.85 0.47
CA HIS A 209 5.58 -7.24 1.11
C HIS A 209 4.70 -8.07 0.17
N PHE A 210 4.23 -9.17 0.73
CA PHE A 210 3.15 -9.94 0.16
C PHE A 210 1.82 -9.33 0.59
N TYR A 211 0.84 -9.28 -0.31
CA TYR A 211 -0.46 -8.73 0.00
C TYR A 211 -1.60 -9.54 -0.59
N VAL A 212 -2.74 -9.47 0.10
CA VAL A 212 -4.03 -9.97 -0.38
C VAL A 212 -5.05 -8.85 -0.23
N GLN A 213 -5.75 -8.53 -1.31
CA GLN A 213 -6.69 -7.43 -1.40
C GLN A 213 -8.01 -7.89 -2.00
N LEU A 214 -9.10 -7.38 -1.45
CA LEU A 214 -10.37 -7.32 -2.16
C LEU A 214 -10.40 -6.00 -2.93
N ALA A 215 -10.66 -6.10 -4.22
CA ALA A 215 -10.76 -4.95 -5.10
C ALA A 215 -12.16 -4.91 -5.73
N TRP A 216 -12.59 -3.72 -6.09
CA TRP A 216 -13.82 -3.53 -6.84
C TRP A 216 -13.62 -2.42 -7.85
N GLY A 217 -13.95 -2.74 -9.09
CA GLY A 217 -13.94 -1.80 -10.19
C GLY A 217 -15.30 -1.16 -10.40
N ILE A 218 -15.30 0.14 -10.69
CA ILE A 218 -16.48 0.91 -11.10
C ILE A 218 -16.17 1.52 -12.45
N GLY A 219 -16.92 1.17 -13.47
CA GLY A 219 -16.75 1.75 -14.81
C GLY A 219 -17.17 0.79 -15.93
N ARG A 220 -17.87 1.37 -16.87
CA ARG A 220 -18.04 0.95 -18.28
C ARG A 220 -18.50 2.12 -19.09
#